data_50389316c8c59a7d56161b5f7d27bb37
#
_entry.id   50389316c8c59a7d56161b5f7d27bb37
#
_cell.length_a   1.000
_cell.length_b   1.000
_cell.length_c   1.000
_cell.angle_alpha   90.00
_cell.angle_beta   90.00
_cell.angle_gamma   90.00
#
_symmetry.space_group_name_H-M   'P 1'
#
loop_
_entity.id
_entity.type
_entity.pdbx_description
1 polymer ?
#
loop_
_entity_poly.entity_id
_entity_poly.type
_entity_poly.pdbx_seq_one_letter_code
_entity_poly.pdbx_strand_id
1 'polypeptide(L)'
;MLHTLPLTGRDLKPQDFYDVALRGRRVTLGPRARHAMQRSRALVEKMIAEKRVVYGVTTGVGSLSTERIEPDKVRQLQLNVVRSHACGVGEPLSAEETRGLLLLRAHGLAQGLSGVRPALVELLCGFLNRGVLPVVPSRGSVGASGDLAPLAHVALALVGEGEVVVERRDGDPSRPISAAKAMRARRLKPLALEAKEGLSLVNGTQAMLAVGLLALRLAEMLVDTADVAGALALDALRGSPAAFDERLHRARPHAGQLVTARNLARLNRGSTIRESHRDCPRVQDAYSLRCMPQVHGAVRDALAYARRVLEIEMNSVTDNPLVFAAQGDVVSGGNFHGQPLATALDLVAIALAQLGGIAERRIDRMVNPLTSELPPFLARSPGLESGFMLAQVTAAALASENKILAHPASVDSIPTSGNKEDFVSMGMGAALKLKPLLANLASILSIELLTACQAIDALAPLRTGQLAEKARALVRGVSPPGNADRSLAPDIARVGELVTRGAFAEILEGDR
;
A
#
# COMPACT_ATOMS: atom_id res chain seq x y z
N MET A 1 -22.41 12.29 -3.57
CA MET A 1 -21.15 12.50 -4.35
C MET A 1 -20.13 13.21 -3.47
N LEU A 2 -18.88 12.79 -3.48
CA LEU A 2 -17.81 13.47 -2.75
C LEU A 2 -17.56 14.85 -3.39
N HIS A 3 -17.35 15.87 -2.56
CA HIS A 3 -16.97 17.20 -3.06
C HIS A 3 -15.61 17.15 -3.77
N THR A 4 -15.43 17.97 -4.83
CA THR A 4 -14.16 18.08 -5.54
C THR A 4 -13.04 18.51 -4.57
N LEU A 5 -11.90 17.81 -4.60
CA LEU A 5 -10.74 18.10 -3.75
C LEU A 5 -9.90 19.22 -4.39
N PRO A 6 -9.74 20.39 -3.75
CA PRO A 6 -8.78 21.39 -4.20
C PRO A 6 -7.35 20.99 -3.81
N LEU A 7 -6.47 20.88 -4.78
CA LEU A 7 -5.05 20.61 -4.55
C LEU A 7 -4.37 21.92 -4.12
N THR A 8 -3.92 21.96 -2.89
CA THR A 8 -3.21 23.09 -2.29
C THR A 8 -1.68 22.94 -2.32
N GLY A 9 -1.21 21.71 -2.58
CA GLY A 9 0.17 21.30 -2.41
C GLY A 9 0.55 20.99 -0.96
N ARG A 10 -0.37 21.19 -0.02
CA ARG A 10 -0.17 20.95 1.43
C ARG A 10 -1.43 20.35 2.02
N ASP A 11 -1.27 19.71 3.17
CA ASP A 11 -2.38 19.20 3.99
C ASP A 11 -3.24 18.11 3.32
N LEU A 12 -2.69 17.37 2.33
CA LEU A 12 -3.35 16.20 1.77
C LEU A 12 -3.41 15.11 2.86
N LYS A 13 -4.62 14.65 3.17
CA LYS A 13 -4.85 13.60 4.16
C LYS A 13 -4.87 12.22 3.50
N PRO A 14 -4.50 11.15 4.22
CA PRO A 14 -4.61 9.79 3.71
C PRO A 14 -6.01 9.46 3.15
N GLN A 15 -7.07 9.92 3.82
CA GLN A 15 -8.44 9.71 3.35
C GLN A 15 -8.70 10.40 2.00
N ASP A 16 -8.16 11.61 1.76
CA ASP A 16 -8.28 12.28 0.47
C ASP A 16 -7.58 11.49 -0.65
N PHE A 17 -6.40 10.92 -0.34
CA PHE A 17 -5.69 10.04 -1.26
C PHE A 17 -6.52 8.81 -1.61
N TYR A 18 -7.09 8.12 -0.61
CA TYR A 18 -7.91 6.92 -0.82
C TYR A 18 -9.20 7.23 -1.57
N ASP A 19 -9.84 8.37 -1.31
CA ASP A 19 -11.05 8.79 -2.03
C ASP A 19 -10.77 9.03 -3.51
N VAL A 20 -9.61 9.60 -3.86
CA VAL A 20 -9.23 9.78 -5.27
C VAL A 20 -8.79 8.46 -5.89
N ALA A 21 -7.90 7.72 -5.24
CA ALA A 21 -7.32 6.49 -5.78
C ALA A 21 -8.36 5.37 -5.94
N LEU A 22 -9.22 5.16 -4.93
CA LEU A 22 -10.15 4.02 -4.88
C LEU A 22 -11.57 4.38 -5.34
N ARG A 23 -12.00 5.65 -5.16
CA ARG A 23 -13.39 6.06 -5.41
C ARG A 23 -13.53 7.08 -6.54
N GLY A 24 -12.42 7.48 -7.17
CA GLY A 24 -12.43 8.43 -8.28
C GLY A 24 -12.92 9.84 -7.90
N ARG A 25 -12.69 10.29 -6.65
CA ARG A 25 -13.02 11.65 -6.23
C ARG A 25 -12.35 12.67 -7.15
N ARG A 26 -13.10 13.64 -7.65
CA ARG A 26 -12.58 14.67 -8.55
C ARG A 26 -11.63 15.62 -7.83
N VAL A 27 -10.67 16.16 -8.60
CA VAL A 27 -9.64 17.06 -8.10
C VAL A 27 -9.57 18.35 -8.94
N THR A 28 -9.07 19.44 -8.37
CA THR A 28 -8.84 20.69 -9.07
C THR A 28 -7.64 21.43 -8.48
N LEU A 29 -6.93 22.24 -9.27
CA LEU A 29 -5.84 23.08 -8.77
C LEU A 29 -6.42 24.24 -7.95
N GLY A 30 -6.02 24.36 -6.68
CA GLY A 30 -6.45 25.44 -5.79
C GLY A 30 -5.88 26.81 -6.20
N PRO A 31 -6.60 27.91 -5.94
CA PRO A 31 -6.17 29.26 -6.37
C PRO A 31 -4.82 29.69 -5.77
N ARG A 32 -4.60 29.41 -4.49
CA ARG A 32 -3.32 29.74 -3.81
C ARG A 32 -2.14 28.96 -4.40
N ALA A 33 -2.34 27.66 -4.68
CA ALA A 33 -1.34 26.83 -5.34
C ALA A 33 -1.01 27.34 -6.74
N ARG A 34 -2.03 27.68 -7.53
CA ARG A 34 -1.87 28.32 -8.85
C ARG A 34 -0.97 29.56 -8.78
N HIS A 35 -1.24 30.46 -7.84
CA HIS A 35 -0.45 31.67 -7.67
C HIS A 35 1.00 31.38 -7.26
N ALA A 36 1.23 30.42 -6.37
CA ALA A 36 2.59 29.97 -5.99
C ALA A 36 3.35 29.41 -7.19
N MET A 37 2.71 28.58 -8.01
CA MET A 37 3.27 28.04 -9.25
C MET A 37 3.62 29.13 -10.26
N GLN A 38 2.77 30.11 -10.45
CA GLN A 38 3.02 31.25 -11.36
C GLN A 38 4.26 32.05 -10.94
N ARG A 39 4.45 32.28 -9.63
CA ARG A 39 5.63 32.98 -9.12
C ARG A 39 6.91 32.20 -9.36
N SER A 40 6.93 30.88 -9.07
CA SER A 40 8.11 30.05 -9.30
C SER A 40 8.41 29.90 -10.79
N ARG A 41 7.38 29.82 -11.64
CA ARG A 41 7.54 29.79 -13.10
C ARG A 41 8.15 31.08 -13.62
N ALA A 42 7.68 32.22 -13.18
CA ALA A 42 8.24 33.53 -13.57
C ALA A 42 9.74 33.66 -13.25
N LEU A 43 10.19 33.10 -12.11
CA LEU A 43 11.61 33.06 -11.79
C LEU A 43 12.41 32.19 -12.77
N VAL A 44 11.90 31.02 -13.16
CA VAL A 44 12.56 30.16 -14.17
C VAL A 44 12.66 30.89 -15.50
N GLU A 45 11.61 31.56 -15.96
CA GLU A 45 11.59 32.32 -17.21
C GLU A 45 12.58 33.50 -17.20
N LYS A 46 12.68 34.20 -16.04
CA LYS A 46 13.69 35.25 -15.82
C LYS A 46 15.10 34.70 -15.94
N MET A 47 15.41 33.57 -15.29
CA MET A 47 16.74 32.96 -15.34
C MET A 47 17.14 32.52 -16.76
N ILE A 48 16.17 32.04 -17.56
CA ILE A 48 16.41 31.69 -18.97
C ILE A 48 16.72 32.96 -19.78
N ALA A 49 15.95 34.02 -19.59
CA ALA A 49 16.18 35.32 -20.28
C ALA A 49 17.55 35.90 -19.92
N GLU A 50 17.99 35.76 -18.67
CA GLU A 50 19.31 36.19 -18.17
C GLU A 50 20.44 35.22 -18.56
N LYS A 51 20.16 34.14 -19.30
CA LYS A 51 21.12 33.09 -19.70
C LYS A 51 21.91 32.47 -18.53
N ARG A 52 21.29 32.38 -17.35
CA ARG A 52 21.87 31.76 -16.16
C ARG A 52 22.04 30.24 -16.38
N VAL A 53 23.15 29.69 -15.89
CA VAL A 53 23.37 28.25 -15.91
C VAL A 53 22.64 27.65 -14.70
N VAL A 54 21.60 26.85 -14.96
CA VAL A 54 20.77 26.20 -13.94
C VAL A 54 20.58 24.74 -14.33
N TYR A 55 20.91 23.84 -13.41
CA TYR A 55 20.80 22.39 -13.61
C TYR A 55 19.41 21.98 -14.09
N GLY A 56 19.36 21.18 -15.17
CA GLY A 56 18.13 20.64 -15.73
C GLY A 56 17.14 21.67 -16.29
N VAL A 57 17.53 22.95 -16.31
CA VAL A 57 16.81 24.07 -16.94
C VAL A 57 17.54 24.51 -18.22
N THR A 58 18.82 24.83 -18.11
CA THR A 58 19.72 25.28 -19.19
C THR A 58 20.94 24.38 -19.34
N THR A 59 20.96 23.21 -18.66
CA THR A 59 21.97 22.17 -18.77
C THR A 59 21.33 20.82 -19.04
N GLY A 60 22.11 19.83 -19.45
CA GLY A 60 21.72 18.43 -19.42
C GLY A 60 21.40 17.94 -18.01
N VAL A 61 21.01 16.66 -17.87
CA VAL A 61 20.62 16.02 -16.61
C VAL A 61 21.56 14.86 -16.26
N GLY A 62 21.61 14.50 -14.97
CA GLY A 62 22.44 13.40 -14.46
C GLY A 62 23.94 13.62 -14.75
N SER A 63 24.62 12.66 -15.32
CA SER A 63 26.03 12.73 -15.72
C SER A 63 26.32 13.78 -16.80
N LEU A 64 25.30 14.22 -17.54
CA LEU A 64 25.40 15.24 -18.59
C LEU A 64 25.15 16.67 -18.07
N SER A 65 25.16 16.89 -16.78
CA SER A 65 24.85 18.17 -16.13
C SER A 65 25.80 19.32 -16.46
N THR A 66 26.99 19.02 -16.99
CA THR A 66 27.98 20.01 -17.45
C THR A 66 27.72 20.53 -18.86
N GLU A 67 26.92 19.83 -19.65
CA GLU A 67 26.58 20.20 -21.02
C GLU A 67 25.56 21.35 -21.02
N ARG A 68 25.96 22.50 -21.60
CA ARG A 68 25.05 23.65 -21.77
C ARG A 68 24.11 23.41 -22.95
N ILE A 69 22.87 23.81 -22.79
CA ILE A 69 21.82 23.68 -23.80
C ILE A 69 21.43 25.06 -24.28
N GLU A 70 21.50 25.26 -25.60
CA GLU A 70 21.06 26.49 -26.23
C GLU A 70 19.55 26.75 -26.00
N PRO A 71 19.12 28.01 -25.83
CA PRO A 71 17.74 28.35 -25.48
C PRO A 71 16.69 27.80 -26.45
N ASP A 72 16.99 27.73 -27.74
CA ASP A 72 16.12 27.19 -28.78
C ASP A 72 15.93 25.68 -28.68
N LYS A 73 16.85 24.95 -28.05
CA LYS A 73 16.85 23.48 -27.86
C LYS A 73 16.25 23.02 -26.53
N VAL A 74 15.96 23.94 -25.62
CA VAL A 74 15.50 23.56 -24.26
C VAL A 74 14.22 22.76 -24.28
N ARG A 75 13.24 23.11 -25.15
CA ARG A 75 12.00 22.33 -25.31
C ARG A 75 12.27 20.90 -25.81
N GLN A 76 13.18 20.77 -26.77
CA GLN A 76 13.59 19.48 -27.30
C GLN A 76 14.26 18.62 -26.22
N LEU A 77 15.12 19.22 -25.38
CA LEU A 77 15.72 18.54 -24.24
C LEU A 77 14.63 17.97 -23.30
N GLN A 78 13.62 18.77 -22.91
CA GLN A 78 12.57 18.30 -22.01
C GLN A 78 11.79 17.10 -22.59
N LEU A 79 11.49 17.14 -23.88
CA LEU A 79 10.81 16.03 -24.57
C LEU A 79 11.72 14.80 -24.68
N ASN A 80 13.00 14.98 -24.96
CA ASN A 80 13.97 13.89 -25.05
C ASN A 80 14.17 13.21 -23.67
N VAL A 81 14.20 13.97 -22.58
CA VAL A 81 14.24 13.42 -21.21
C VAL A 81 13.04 12.50 -21.00
N VAL A 82 11.83 12.95 -21.29
CA VAL A 82 10.62 12.14 -21.12
C VAL A 82 10.69 10.85 -21.96
N ARG A 83 11.04 10.96 -23.23
CA ARG A 83 11.12 9.80 -24.15
C ARG A 83 12.19 8.79 -23.76
N SER A 84 13.39 9.25 -23.42
CA SER A 84 14.52 8.38 -23.08
C SER A 84 14.36 7.68 -21.74
N HIS A 85 13.58 8.26 -20.81
CA HIS A 85 13.33 7.69 -19.49
C HIS A 85 12.09 6.78 -19.43
N ALA A 86 11.23 6.79 -20.46
CA ALA A 86 10.07 5.91 -20.55
C ALA A 86 10.48 4.49 -21.02
N CYS A 87 11.25 3.80 -20.21
CA CYS A 87 11.86 2.49 -20.51
C CYS A 87 11.46 1.41 -19.47
N GLY A 88 10.39 1.63 -18.70
CA GLY A 88 9.87 0.67 -17.73
C GLY A 88 9.36 -0.61 -18.40
N VAL A 89 9.39 -1.73 -17.65
CA VAL A 89 8.94 -3.05 -18.07
C VAL A 89 8.08 -3.72 -17.00
N GLY A 90 7.53 -4.89 -17.31
CA GLY A 90 6.71 -5.70 -16.40
C GLY A 90 5.24 -5.31 -16.42
N GLU A 91 4.46 -5.96 -15.55
CA GLU A 91 3.03 -5.71 -15.43
C GLU A 91 2.75 -4.25 -15.07
N PRO A 92 1.75 -3.62 -15.69
CA PRO A 92 1.39 -2.25 -15.36
C PRO A 92 0.93 -2.10 -13.90
N LEU A 93 1.12 -0.92 -13.35
CA LEU A 93 0.45 -0.51 -12.11
C LEU A 93 -1.06 -0.58 -12.27
N SER A 94 -1.78 -0.91 -11.19
CA SER A 94 -3.24 -0.94 -11.22
C SER A 94 -3.85 0.45 -11.47
N ALA A 95 -5.15 0.48 -11.75
CA ALA A 95 -5.86 1.74 -11.93
C ALA A 95 -5.79 2.62 -10.65
N GLU A 96 -5.92 2.00 -9.48
CA GLU A 96 -5.84 2.65 -8.17
C GLU A 96 -4.43 3.22 -7.92
N GLU A 97 -3.40 2.42 -8.20
CA GLU A 97 -1.99 2.83 -8.06
C GLU A 97 -1.69 4.00 -9.02
N THR A 98 -2.17 3.92 -10.25
CA THR A 98 -1.98 4.98 -11.27
C THR A 98 -2.74 6.26 -10.90
N ARG A 99 -3.98 6.18 -10.41
CA ARG A 99 -4.70 7.36 -9.88
C ARG A 99 -3.97 7.99 -8.70
N GLY A 100 -3.48 7.16 -7.77
CA GLY A 100 -2.67 7.61 -6.64
C GLY A 100 -1.41 8.35 -7.10
N LEU A 101 -0.69 7.77 -8.05
CA LEU A 101 0.52 8.36 -8.65
C LEU A 101 0.23 9.72 -9.30
N LEU A 102 -0.82 9.83 -10.12
CA LEU A 102 -1.23 11.08 -10.75
C LEU A 102 -1.60 12.15 -9.73
N LEU A 103 -2.37 11.78 -8.69
CA LEU A 103 -2.74 12.67 -7.60
C LEU A 103 -1.51 13.22 -6.87
N LEU A 104 -0.64 12.34 -6.42
CA LEU A 104 0.56 12.70 -5.66
C LEU A 104 1.49 13.59 -6.48
N ARG A 105 1.62 13.29 -7.79
CA ARG A 105 2.42 14.15 -8.70
C ARG A 105 1.80 15.53 -8.84
N ALA A 106 0.50 15.61 -9.10
CA ALA A 106 -0.22 16.87 -9.20
C ALA A 106 -0.13 17.68 -7.89
N HIS A 107 -0.27 17.01 -6.75
CA HIS A 107 -0.21 17.64 -5.42
C HIS A 107 1.18 18.18 -5.09
N GLY A 108 2.24 17.39 -5.30
CA GLY A 108 3.62 17.84 -5.07
C GLY A 108 4.01 19.05 -5.94
N LEU A 109 3.65 19.03 -7.23
CA LEU A 109 3.89 20.16 -8.13
C LEU A 109 3.07 21.41 -7.77
N ALA A 110 1.86 21.23 -7.21
CA ALA A 110 0.99 22.32 -6.78
C ALA A 110 1.58 23.14 -5.61
N GLN A 111 2.63 22.66 -4.92
CA GLN A 111 3.35 23.48 -3.93
C GLN A 111 4.04 24.70 -4.52
N GLY A 112 4.29 24.71 -5.85
CA GLY A 112 4.89 25.84 -6.53
C GLY A 112 6.38 25.99 -6.30
N LEU A 113 7.11 24.89 -6.02
CA LEU A 113 8.56 24.87 -5.85
C LEU A 113 9.29 24.20 -7.03
N SER A 114 8.59 23.76 -8.06
CA SER A 114 9.19 23.08 -9.22
C SER A 114 9.37 23.97 -10.44
N GLY A 115 8.84 25.19 -10.45
CA GLY A 115 8.97 26.12 -11.58
C GLY A 115 8.18 25.71 -12.83
N VAL A 116 7.18 24.85 -12.70
CA VAL A 116 6.32 24.38 -13.79
C VAL A 116 5.07 25.26 -13.93
N ARG A 117 4.48 25.28 -15.13
CA ARG A 117 3.24 26.03 -15.40
C ARG A 117 2.03 25.37 -14.73
N PRO A 118 1.02 26.15 -14.26
CA PRO A 118 -0.25 25.62 -13.76
C PRO A 118 -0.95 24.67 -14.74
N ALA A 119 -0.86 24.92 -16.05
CA ALA A 119 -1.44 24.09 -17.10
C ALA A 119 -1.03 22.61 -17.02
N LEU A 120 0.19 22.32 -16.54
CA LEU A 120 0.68 20.95 -16.34
C LEU A 120 -0.13 20.24 -15.23
N VAL A 121 -0.31 20.87 -14.07
CA VAL A 121 -1.11 20.30 -12.96
C VAL A 121 -2.58 20.22 -13.33
N GLU A 122 -3.11 21.18 -14.09
CA GLU A 122 -4.48 21.14 -14.60
C GLU A 122 -4.70 19.97 -15.55
N LEU A 123 -3.70 19.62 -16.37
CA LEU A 123 -3.79 18.46 -17.25
C LEU A 123 -3.77 17.16 -16.44
N LEU A 124 -2.92 17.04 -15.41
CA LEU A 124 -2.95 15.90 -14.49
C LEU A 124 -4.31 15.74 -13.81
N CYS A 125 -4.91 16.85 -13.32
CA CYS A 125 -6.29 16.87 -12.81
C CYS A 125 -7.29 16.46 -13.89
N GLY A 126 -7.06 16.87 -15.13
CA GLY A 126 -7.88 16.50 -16.28
C GLY A 126 -7.86 15.00 -16.58
N PHE A 127 -6.70 14.36 -16.48
CA PHE A 127 -6.52 12.92 -16.62
C PHE A 127 -7.32 12.17 -15.53
N LEU A 128 -7.12 12.52 -14.27
CA LEU A 128 -7.87 11.96 -13.13
C LEU A 128 -9.39 12.12 -13.31
N ASN A 129 -9.84 13.35 -13.56
CA ASN A 129 -11.28 13.67 -13.61
C ASN A 129 -12.00 13.06 -14.81
N ARG A 130 -11.28 12.62 -15.84
CA ARG A 130 -11.83 12.03 -17.07
C ARG A 130 -11.49 10.56 -17.23
N GLY A 131 -10.88 9.96 -16.21
CA GLY A 131 -10.54 8.53 -16.18
C GLY A 131 -9.57 8.14 -17.32
N VAL A 132 -8.56 8.97 -17.59
CA VAL A 132 -7.50 8.67 -18.55
C VAL A 132 -6.26 8.28 -17.73
N LEU A 133 -5.94 7.00 -17.70
CA LEU A 133 -4.87 6.47 -16.86
C LEU A 133 -3.69 6.01 -17.73
N PRO A 134 -2.50 6.62 -17.60
CA PRO A 134 -1.31 6.12 -18.28
C PRO A 134 -1.02 4.66 -17.97
N VAL A 135 -0.59 3.91 -18.96
CA VAL A 135 -0.02 2.57 -18.76
C VAL A 135 1.38 2.74 -18.20
N VAL A 136 1.56 2.44 -16.93
CA VAL A 136 2.82 2.62 -16.20
C VAL A 136 3.39 1.27 -15.82
N PRO A 137 4.42 0.76 -16.52
CA PRO A 137 5.10 -0.48 -16.15
C PRO A 137 5.68 -0.39 -14.74
N SER A 138 5.56 -1.45 -13.96
CA SER A 138 5.92 -1.45 -12.53
C SER A 138 7.41 -1.54 -12.26
N ARG A 139 8.24 -1.97 -13.22
CA ARG A 139 9.66 -2.21 -13.04
C ARG A 139 10.50 -1.23 -13.86
N GLY A 140 11.65 -0.79 -13.29
CA GLY A 140 12.57 0.15 -13.92
C GLY A 140 12.98 1.31 -13.01
N SER A 141 12.56 1.32 -11.74
CA SER A 141 12.99 2.29 -10.74
C SER A 141 13.87 1.63 -9.68
N VAL A 142 15.03 2.22 -9.42
CA VAL A 142 15.90 1.90 -8.28
C VAL A 142 15.77 2.92 -7.14
N GLY A 143 14.90 3.92 -7.32
CA GLY A 143 14.65 4.95 -6.32
C GLY A 143 15.80 5.94 -6.10
N ALA A 144 16.68 6.12 -7.11
CA ALA A 144 17.81 7.04 -7.08
C ALA A 144 17.34 8.51 -7.14
N SER A 145 16.84 8.91 -8.32
CA SER A 145 16.17 10.20 -8.52
C SER A 145 14.64 10.05 -8.34
N GLY A 146 14.22 9.22 -7.39
CA GLY A 146 12.87 8.74 -7.26
C GLY A 146 12.51 7.72 -8.36
N ASP A 147 11.31 7.82 -8.89
CA ASP A 147 10.70 6.88 -9.81
C ASP A 147 10.77 7.33 -11.26
N LEU A 148 11.99 7.57 -11.79
CA LEU A 148 12.20 8.16 -13.13
C LEU A 148 11.38 7.46 -14.22
N ALA A 149 11.55 6.15 -14.40
CA ALA A 149 10.88 5.42 -15.48
C ALA A 149 9.34 5.39 -15.32
N PRO A 150 8.75 5.04 -14.16
CA PRO A 150 7.29 5.13 -13.95
C PRO A 150 6.72 6.52 -14.24
N LEU A 151 7.36 7.56 -13.74
CA LEU A 151 6.92 8.95 -13.96
C LEU A 151 7.11 9.41 -15.40
N ALA A 152 8.13 8.89 -16.12
CA ALA A 152 8.32 9.18 -17.54
C ALA A 152 7.17 8.62 -18.40
N HIS A 153 6.62 7.46 -18.08
CA HIS A 153 5.43 6.95 -18.75
C HIS A 153 4.20 7.84 -18.53
N VAL A 154 4.05 8.41 -17.32
CA VAL A 154 3.03 9.44 -17.07
C VAL A 154 3.27 10.68 -17.93
N ALA A 155 4.51 11.20 -17.94
CA ALA A 155 4.88 12.38 -18.72
C ALA A 155 4.68 12.16 -20.22
N LEU A 156 5.00 10.98 -20.73
CA LEU A 156 4.81 10.58 -22.12
C LEU A 156 3.31 10.69 -22.51
N ALA A 157 2.41 10.21 -21.65
CA ALA A 157 0.98 10.31 -21.89
C ALA A 157 0.48 11.78 -21.92
N LEU A 158 1.05 12.65 -21.07
CA LEU A 158 0.68 14.09 -21.03
C LEU A 158 1.09 14.83 -22.31
N VAL A 159 2.15 14.41 -22.98
CA VAL A 159 2.54 14.99 -24.29
C VAL A 159 1.82 14.34 -25.48
N GLY A 160 0.93 13.38 -25.21
CA GLY A 160 0.13 12.71 -26.23
C GLY A 160 0.79 11.48 -26.86
N GLU A 161 1.87 11.00 -26.26
CA GLU A 161 2.59 9.79 -26.70
C GLU A 161 2.33 8.61 -25.72
N GLY A 162 2.76 7.40 -26.08
CA GLY A 162 2.54 6.21 -25.27
C GLY A 162 1.09 5.73 -25.22
N GLU A 163 0.79 4.92 -24.22
CA GLU A 163 -0.50 4.23 -24.07
C GLU A 163 -1.20 4.62 -22.78
N VAL A 164 -2.53 4.60 -22.83
CA VAL A 164 -3.41 4.85 -21.68
C VAL A 164 -4.56 3.85 -21.69
N VAL A 165 -5.09 3.60 -20.51
CA VAL A 165 -6.37 2.93 -20.29
C VAL A 165 -7.42 4.01 -20.03
N VAL A 166 -8.62 3.87 -20.59
CA VAL A 166 -9.74 4.78 -20.34
C VAL A 166 -10.78 4.05 -19.49
N GLU A 167 -11.06 4.60 -18.33
CA GLU A 167 -12.09 4.05 -17.45
C GLU A 167 -13.47 4.18 -18.08
N ARG A 168 -14.24 3.11 -18.05
CA ARG A 168 -15.64 3.05 -18.50
C ARG A 168 -16.56 3.31 -17.30
N ARG A 169 -17.82 3.66 -17.60
CA ARG A 169 -18.85 3.90 -16.57
C ARG A 169 -19.22 2.64 -15.78
N ASP A 170 -19.01 1.46 -16.38
CA ASP A 170 -19.21 0.14 -15.79
C ASP A 170 -18.04 -0.34 -14.91
N GLY A 171 -16.99 0.50 -14.80
CA GLY A 171 -15.80 0.20 -13.98
C GLY A 171 -14.77 -0.69 -14.67
N ASP A 172 -15.07 -1.24 -15.84
CA ASP A 172 -14.14 -2.12 -16.56
C ASP A 172 -13.10 -1.29 -17.33
N PRO A 173 -11.79 -1.52 -17.17
CA PRO A 173 -10.78 -0.79 -17.90
C PRO A 173 -10.82 -1.14 -19.39
N SER A 174 -10.70 -0.13 -20.25
CA SER A 174 -10.52 -0.37 -21.70
C SER A 174 -9.22 -1.11 -21.98
N ARG A 175 -9.11 -1.75 -23.15
CA ARG A 175 -7.79 -2.13 -23.65
C ARG A 175 -6.92 -0.87 -23.83
N PRO A 176 -5.58 -0.97 -23.65
CA PRO A 176 -4.68 0.16 -23.89
C PRO A 176 -4.88 0.75 -25.30
N ILE A 177 -4.91 2.07 -25.37
CA ILE A 177 -4.99 2.85 -26.62
C ILE A 177 -3.98 3.98 -26.59
N SER A 178 -3.63 4.54 -27.76
CA SER A 178 -2.70 5.66 -27.78
C SER A 178 -3.23 6.85 -26.98
N ALA A 179 -2.34 7.50 -26.25
CA ALA A 179 -2.67 8.68 -25.43
C ALA A 179 -3.30 9.79 -26.28
N ALA A 180 -2.78 10.08 -27.48
CA ALA A 180 -3.36 11.06 -28.39
C ALA A 180 -4.83 10.78 -28.73
N LYS A 181 -5.18 9.51 -29.00
CA LYS A 181 -6.56 9.10 -29.30
C LYS A 181 -7.48 9.30 -28.10
N ALA A 182 -7.05 8.87 -26.91
CA ALA A 182 -7.79 9.03 -25.66
C ALA A 182 -8.00 10.51 -25.30
N MET A 183 -6.95 11.32 -25.37
CA MET A 183 -6.99 12.74 -25.07
C MET A 183 -7.99 13.48 -25.98
N ARG A 184 -7.95 13.18 -27.30
CA ARG A 184 -8.93 13.73 -28.25
C ARG A 184 -10.36 13.36 -27.88
N ALA A 185 -10.60 12.08 -27.61
CA ALA A 185 -11.93 11.59 -27.23
C ALA A 185 -12.44 12.22 -25.90
N ARG A 186 -11.54 12.49 -24.99
CA ARG A 186 -11.83 13.10 -23.68
C ARG A 186 -11.66 14.63 -23.66
N ARG A 187 -11.47 15.28 -24.81
CA ARG A 187 -11.27 16.75 -24.96
C ARG A 187 -10.15 17.29 -24.08
N LEU A 188 -9.04 16.56 -24.00
CA LEU A 188 -7.78 16.98 -23.40
C LEU A 188 -6.80 17.38 -24.49
N LYS A 189 -5.98 18.40 -24.23
CA LYS A 189 -4.94 18.84 -25.18
C LYS A 189 -3.58 18.35 -24.70
N PRO A 190 -2.76 17.73 -25.56
CA PRO A 190 -1.39 17.40 -25.23
C PRO A 190 -0.60 18.64 -24.81
N LEU A 191 0.32 18.47 -23.86
CA LEU A 191 1.16 19.55 -23.36
C LEU A 191 2.44 19.65 -24.19
N ALA A 192 2.71 20.82 -24.76
CA ALA A 192 4.05 21.15 -25.23
C ALA A 192 4.89 21.55 -24.01
N LEU A 193 5.93 20.75 -23.71
CA LEU A 193 6.79 20.98 -22.54
C LEU A 193 7.64 22.22 -22.71
N GLU A 194 7.75 22.99 -21.62
CA GLU A 194 8.66 24.12 -21.48
C GLU A 194 9.85 23.74 -20.57
N ALA A 195 10.83 24.63 -20.48
CA ALA A 195 12.02 24.45 -19.62
C ALA A 195 11.63 23.96 -18.22
N LYS A 196 12.36 22.99 -17.67
CA LYS A 196 12.18 22.34 -16.37
C LYS A 196 11.01 21.34 -16.33
N GLU A 197 9.99 21.42 -17.19
CA GLU A 197 8.76 20.63 -17.04
C GLU A 197 8.98 19.14 -17.29
N GLY A 198 9.83 18.74 -18.24
CA GLY A 198 10.18 17.33 -18.45
C GLY A 198 10.87 16.74 -17.23
N LEU A 199 11.92 17.40 -16.73
CA LEU A 199 12.61 16.95 -15.52
C LEU A 199 11.68 16.92 -14.30
N SER A 200 10.89 17.97 -14.08
CA SER A 200 9.93 18.02 -12.96
C SER A 200 8.80 17.00 -13.08
N LEU A 201 8.53 16.44 -14.23
CA LEU A 201 7.55 15.36 -14.38
C LEU A 201 8.12 14.01 -13.99
N VAL A 202 9.42 13.77 -14.22
CA VAL A 202 10.02 12.44 -14.01
C VAL A 202 10.72 12.28 -12.66
N ASN A 203 11.06 13.38 -11.98
CA ASN A 203 11.90 13.40 -10.79
C ASN A 203 11.05 13.42 -9.50
N GLY A 204 11.00 12.31 -8.76
CA GLY A 204 10.25 12.21 -7.50
C GLY A 204 9.80 10.79 -7.13
N THR A 205 9.24 10.63 -5.94
CA THR A 205 8.97 9.34 -5.26
C THR A 205 7.50 8.87 -5.37
N GLN A 206 6.70 9.45 -6.24
CA GLN A 206 5.24 9.30 -6.21
C GLN A 206 4.74 7.91 -6.61
N ALA A 207 5.50 7.12 -7.40
CA ALA A 207 5.06 5.77 -7.75
C ALA A 207 5.22 4.81 -6.56
N MET A 208 6.41 4.77 -5.94
CA MET A 208 6.62 3.95 -4.74
C MET A 208 5.72 4.38 -3.58
N LEU A 209 5.43 5.69 -3.45
CA LEU A 209 4.54 6.22 -2.44
C LEU A 209 3.09 5.79 -2.68
N ALA A 210 2.59 5.84 -3.92
CA ALA A 210 1.23 5.42 -4.26
C ALA A 210 1.00 3.94 -3.96
N VAL A 211 1.93 3.08 -4.39
CA VAL A 211 1.91 1.65 -4.07
C VAL A 211 1.98 1.42 -2.56
N GLY A 212 2.88 2.13 -1.87
CA GLY A 212 3.09 2.01 -0.43
C GLY A 212 1.86 2.42 0.40
N LEU A 213 1.17 3.50 0.04
CA LEU A 213 -0.04 3.97 0.73
C LEU A 213 -1.20 2.95 0.60
N LEU A 214 -1.42 2.41 -0.58
CA LEU A 214 -2.45 1.38 -0.79
C LEU A 214 -2.10 0.09 -0.04
N ALA A 215 -0.82 -0.31 -0.06
CA ALA A 215 -0.33 -1.46 0.70
C ALA A 215 -0.50 -1.26 2.22
N LEU A 216 -0.15 -0.07 2.73
CA LEU A 216 -0.31 0.24 4.16
C LEU A 216 -1.78 0.17 4.60
N ARG A 217 -2.71 0.71 3.82
CA ARG A 217 -4.14 0.60 4.10
C ARG A 217 -4.60 -0.84 4.25
N LEU A 218 -4.22 -1.70 3.30
CA LEU A 218 -4.56 -3.12 3.37
C LEU A 218 -3.90 -3.79 4.58
N ALA A 219 -2.63 -3.48 4.88
CA ALA A 219 -1.92 -4.02 6.04
C ALA A 219 -2.63 -3.72 7.37
N GLU A 220 -3.17 -2.52 7.53
CA GLU A 220 -3.93 -2.11 8.72
C GLU A 220 -5.24 -2.89 8.87
N MET A 221 -5.97 -3.12 7.78
CA MET A 221 -7.15 -3.98 7.80
C MET A 221 -6.81 -5.43 8.12
N LEU A 222 -5.66 -5.93 7.63
CA LEU A 222 -5.23 -7.31 7.90
C LEU A 222 -4.79 -7.53 9.35
N VAL A 223 -4.17 -6.54 10.01
CA VAL A 223 -3.83 -6.69 11.44
C VAL A 223 -5.07 -6.68 12.32
N ASP A 224 -6.10 -5.91 11.97
CA ASP A 224 -7.40 -5.96 12.66
C ASP A 224 -8.10 -7.30 12.42
N THR A 225 -8.08 -7.81 11.19
CA THR A 225 -8.58 -9.15 10.86
C THR A 225 -7.83 -10.25 11.62
N ALA A 226 -6.52 -10.12 11.83
CA ALA A 226 -5.72 -11.08 12.60
C ALA A 226 -6.12 -11.12 14.07
N ASP A 227 -6.52 -9.99 14.68
CA ASP A 227 -7.07 -9.98 16.03
C ASP A 227 -8.39 -10.77 16.09
N VAL A 228 -9.25 -10.61 15.08
CA VAL A 228 -10.54 -11.34 15.00
C VAL A 228 -10.31 -12.82 14.78
N ALA A 229 -9.46 -13.22 13.84
CA ALA A 229 -9.12 -14.62 13.58
C ALA A 229 -8.46 -15.27 14.80
N GLY A 230 -7.54 -14.56 15.46
CA GLY A 230 -6.89 -15.01 16.67
C GLY A 230 -7.85 -15.20 17.85
N ALA A 231 -8.88 -14.36 17.98
CA ALA A 231 -9.91 -14.53 19.01
C ALA A 231 -10.78 -15.77 18.77
N LEU A 232 -11.15 -16.04 17.50
CA LEU A 232 -11.85 -17.27 17.14
C LEU A 232 -10.97 -18.51 17.37
N ALA A 233 -9.69 -18.45 17.02
CA ALA A 233 -8.74 -19.54 17.26
C ALA A 233 -8.53 -19.79 18.75
N LEU A 234 -8.51 -18.74 19.60
CA LEU A 234 -8.44 -18.87 21.05
C LEU A 234 -9.63 -19.66 21.60
N ASP A 235 -10.85 -19.27 21.22
CA ASP A 235 -12.06 -19.97 21.64
C ASP A 235 -12.07 -21.43 21.11
N ALA A 236 -11.74 -21.66 19.83
CA ALA A 236 -11.65 -22.97 19.22
C ALA A 236 -10.72 -23.92 19.99
N LEU A 237 -9.61 -23.40 20.49
CA LEU A 237 -8.62 -24.14 21.27
C LEU A 237 -8.90 -24.09 22.78
N ARG A 238 -10.03 -23.54 23.21
CA ARG A 238 -10.39 -23.36 24.61
C ARG A 238 -9.30 -22.65 25.43
N GLY A 239 -8.66 -21.63 24.82
CA GLY A 239 -7.56 -20.90 25.43
C GLY A 239 -8.03 -19.91 26.49
N SER A 240 -7.11 -19.47 27.34
CA SER A 240 -7.37 -18.53 28.42
C SER A 240 -7.21 -17.07 27.97
N PRO A 241 -8.21 -16.18 28.17
CA PRO A 241 -8.06 -14.76 27.93
C PRO A 241 -7.30 -14.01 29.03
N ALA A 242 -6.83 -14.70 30.06
CA ALA A 242 -6.07 -14.08 31.15
C ALA A 242 -4.81 -13.34 30.64
N ALA A 243 -4.23 -13.80 29.52
CA ALA A 243 -3.12 -13.14 28.87
C ALA A 243 -3.45 -11.75 28.29
N PHE A 244 -4.74 -11.36 28.22
CA PHE A 244 -5.21 -10.07 27.72
C PHE A 244 -5.61 -9.09 28.81
N ASP A 245 -5.35 -9.43 30.09
CA ASP A 245 -5.59 -8.55 31.22
C ASP A 245 -4.84 -7.23 31.05
N GLU A 246 -5.55 -6.12 31.13
CA GLU A 246 -4.99 -4.79 30.88
C GLU A 246 -3.81 -4.44 31.79
N ARG A 247 -3.78 -4.99 33.03
CA ARG A 247 -2.68 -4.78 33.99
C ARG A 247 -1.34 -5.28 33.45
N LEU A 248 -1.34 -6.41 32.71
CA LEU A 248 -0.13 -6.94 32.07
C LEU A 248 0.42 -5.97 31.02
N HIS A 249 -0.49 -5.39 30.22
CA HIS A 249 -0.11 -4.54 29.10
C HIS A 249 0.23 -3.11 29.54
N ARG A 250 -0.35 -2.64 30.65
CA ARG A 250 0.06 -1.37 31.29
C ARG A 250 1.45 -1.47 31.93
N ALA A 251 1.87 -2.65 32.40
CA ALA A 251 3.22 -2.86 32.89
C ALA A 251 4.29 -2.86 31.79
N ARG A 252 3.87 -3.02 30.51
CA ARG A 252 4.73 -2.92 29.32
C ARG A 252 3.99 -2.17 28.21
N PRO A 253 3.92 -0.83 28.26
CA PRO A 253 2.91 -0.03 27.58
C PRO A 253 3.27 0.31 26.12
N HIS A 254 3.61 -0.67 25.27
CA HIS A 254 3.66 -0.47 23.82
C HIS A 254 2.26 -0.21 23.28
N ALA A 255 2.10 0.84 22.47
CA ALA A 255 0.78 1.31 22.02
C ALA A 255 0.00 0.23 21.27
N GLY A 256 0.64 -0.44 20.32
CA GLY A 256 0.03 -1.52 19.54
C GLY A 256 -0.36 -2.72 20.41
N GLN A 257 0.47 -3.07 21.42
CA GLN A 257 0.18 -4.16 22.35
C GLN A 257 -1.08 -3.88 23.16
N LEU A 258 -1.27 -2.65 23.65
CA LEU A 258 -2.46 -2.21 24.36
C LEU A 258 -3.72 -2.30 23.50
N VAL A 259 -3.61 -1.92 22.22
CA VAL A 259 -4.74 -1.99 21.26
C VAL A 259 -5.15 -3.44 21.04
N THR A 260 -4.21 -4.32 20.69
CA THR A 260 -4.50 -5.74 20.45
C THR A 260 -5.08 -6.44 21.67
N ALA A 261 -4.51 -6.19 22.86
CA ALA A 261 -5.05 -6.79 24.11
C ALA A 261 -6.51 -6.39 24.36
N ARG A 262 -6.86 -5.12 24.17
CA ARG A 262 -8.25 -4.65 24.27
C ARG A 262 -9.17 -5.27 23.24
N ASN A 263 -8.72 -5.39 21.99
CA ASN A 263 -9.50 -6.02 20.92
C ASN A 263 -9.80 -7.48 21.27
N LEU A 264 -8.80 -8.26 21.66
CA LEU A 264 -8.96 -9.66 22.03
C LEU A 264 -9.87 -9.85 23.27
N ALA A 265 -9.70 -9.01 24.29
CA ALA A 265 -10.57 -9.04 25.48
C ALA A 265 -12.04 -8.75 25.13
N ARG A 266 -12.30 -7.80 24.21
CA ARG A 266 -13.64 -7.46 23.73
C ARG A 266 -14.25 -8.60 22.91
N LEU A 267 -13.49 -9.17 21.96
CA LEU A 267 -13.94 -10.25 21.07
C LEU A 267 -14.36 -11.49 21.84
N ASN A 268 -13.66 -11.84 22.92
CA ASN A 268 -13.94 -13.04 23.72
C ASN A 268 -14.97 -12.82 24.83
N ARG A 269 -15.56 -11.63 24.97
CA ARG A 269 -16.55 -11.34 26.01
C ARG A 269 -17.81 -12.15 25.78
N GLY A 270 -18.26 -12.88 26.83
CA GLY A 270 -19.49 -13.68 26.80
C GLY A 270 -19.36 -15.01 26.04
N SER A 271 -18.15 -15.52 25.84
CA SER A 271 -17.91 -16.84 25.27
C SER A 271 -18.33 -17.94 26.24
N THR A 272 -19.29 -18.78 25.84
CA THR A 272 -19.67 -19.99 26.61
C THR A 272 -18.65 -21.12 26.45
N ILE A 273 -17.89 -21.12 25.37
CA ILE A 273 -16.74 -22.04 25.20
C ILE A 273 -15.72 -21.79 26.30
N ARG A 274 -15.38 -20.51 26.55
CA ARG A 274 -14.48 -20.16 27.64
C ARG A 274 -15.04 -20.55 29.01
N GLU A 275 -16.30 -20.25 29.27
CA GLU A 275 -16.94 -20.56 30.58
C GLU A 275 -16.90 -22.08 30.83
N SER A 276 -17.11 -22.92 29.84
CA SER A 276 -17.03 -24.39 29.94
C SER A 276 -15.64 -24.91 30.31
N HIS A 277 -14.61 -24.06 30.24
CA HIS A 277 -13.21 -24.44 30.43
C HIS A 277 -12.53 -23.59 31.54
N ARG A 278 -13.30 -23.03 32.47
CA ARG A 278 -12.81 -22.16 33.52
C ARG A 278 -11.80 -22.86 34.44
N ASP A 279 -12.06 -24.10 34.76
CA ASP A 279 -11.25 -24.91 35.69
C ASP A 279 -10.29 -25.87 34.94
N CYS A 280 -9.78 -25.40 33.81
CA CYS A 280 -8.88 -26.18 32.96
C CYS A 280 -7.54 -26.49 33.67
N PRO A 281 -7.02 -27.74 33.62
CA PRO A 281 -5.75 -28.10 34.23
C PRO A 281 -4.53 -27.52 33.49
N ARG A 282 -4.71 -26.94 32.31
CA ARG A 282 -3.63 -26.29 31.57
C ARG A 282 -3.19 -25.01 32.27
N VAL A 283 -1.94 -24.97 32.74
CA VAL A 283 -1.39 -23.81 33.46
C VAL A 283 -1.17 -22.61 32.52
N GLN A 284 -0.78 -22.87 31.26
CA GLN A 284 -0.52 -21.81 30.27
C GLN A 284 -0.84 -22.29 28.87
N ASP A 285 -1.31 -21.35 28.02
CA ASP A 285 -1.47 -21.58 26.60
C ASP A 285 -0.14 -21.43 25.84
N ALA A 286 -0.12 -21.94 24.61
CA ALA A 286 0.99 -21.73 23.67
C ALA A 286 1.19 -20.24 23.33
N TYR A 287 2.40 -19.87 22.94
CA TYR A 287 2.73 -18.48 22.60
C TYR A 287 1.91 -17.93 21.44
N SER A 288 1.54 -18.75 20.46
CA SER A 288 0.69 -18.33 19.34
C SER A 288 -0.69 -17.86 19.80
N LEU A 289 -1.14 -18.19 21.00
CA LEU A 289 -2.37 -17.71 21.62
C LEU A 289 -2.09 -16.59 22.62
N ARG A 290 -1.26 -16.83 23.64
CA ARG A 290 -1.08 -15.86 24.73
C ARG A 290 -0.19 -14.67 24.41
N CYS A 291 0.66 -14.75 23.36
CA CYS A 291 1.54 -13.67 22.94
C CYS A 291 1.00 -12.88 21.73
N MET A 292 -0.27 -13.06 21.34
CA MET A 292 -0.90 -12.24 20.30
C MET A 292 -0.76 -10.73 20.56
N PRO A 293 -0.99 -10.21 21.78
CA PRO A 293 -0.82 -8.78 22.04
C PRO A 293 0.59 -8.26 21.74
N GLN A 294 1.62 -9.05 22.04
CA GLN A 294 3.01 -8.66 21.82
C GLN A 294 3.37 -8.68 20.33
N VAL A 295 2.94 -9.71 19.60
CA VAL A 295 3.28 -9.89 18.17
C VAL A 295 2.44 -8.97 17.28
N HIS A 296 1.11 -9.03 17.38
CA HIS A 296 0.24 -8.16 16.58
C HIS A 296 0.46 -6.68 16.94
N GLY A 297 0.74 -6.39 18.25
CA GLY A 297 1.07 -5.06 18.72
C GLY A 297 2.34 -4.49 18.10
N ALA A 298 3.41 -5.28 18.00
CA ALA A 298 4.63 -4.87 17.33
C ALA A 298 4.39 -4.57 15.83
N VAL A 299 3.52 -5.33 15.16
CA VAL A 299 3.09 -5.03 13.80
C VAL A 299 2.40 -3.67 13.73
N ARG A 300 1.44 -3.39 14.63
CA ARG A 300 0.76 -2.09 14.69
C ARG A 300 1.72 -0.92 14.87
N ASP A 301 2.70 -1.07 15.75
CA ASP A 301 3.71 -0.02 16.00
C ASP A 301 4.61 0.20 14.78
N ALA A 302 4.96 -0.85 14.04
CA ALA A 302 5.68 -0.76 12.77
C ALA A 302 4.86 -0.05 11.68
N LEU A 303 3.56 -0.41 11.55
CA LEU A 303 2.64 0.26 10.61
C LEU A 303 2.46 1.73 10.97
N ALA A 304 2.37 2.08 12.25
CA ALA A 304 2.26 3.46 12.71
C ALA A 304 3.53 4.29 12.36
N TYR A 305 4.72 3.69 12.44
CA TYR A 305 5.94 4.34 11.96
C TYR A 305 5.87 4.59 10.45
N ALA A 306 5.55 3.56 9.66
CA ALA A 306 5.45 3.68 8.22
C ALA A 306 4.40 4.72 7.81
N ARG A 307 3.24 4.76 8.47
CA ARG A 307 2.19 5.76 8.26
C ARG A 307 2.75 7.17 8.38
N ARG A 308 3.48 7.49 9.46
CA ARG A 308 4.06 8.83 9.64
C ARG A 308 5.01 9.21 8.51
N VAL A 309 5.85 8.26 8.05
CA VAL A 309 6.79 8.51 6.95
C VAL A 309 6.03 8.80 5.64
N LEU A 310 5.04 7.97 5.31
CA LEU A 310 4.27 8.13 4.08
C LEU A 310 3.41 9.41 4.08
N GLU A 311 2.84 9.80 5.23
CA GLU A 311 2.06 11.03 5.38
C GLU A 311 2.93 12.29 5.20
N ILE A 312 4.16 12.29 5.68
CA ILE A 312 5.13 13.37 5.42
C ILE A 312 5.42 13.43 3.92
N GLU A 313 5.72 12.30 3.31
CA GLU A 313 6.07 12.22 1.88
C GLU A 313 4.93 12.66 0.97
N MET A 314 3.67 12.35 1.31
CA MET A 314 2.47 12.82 0.57
C MET A 314 2.44 14.34 0.39
N ASN A 315 2.99 15.08 1.35
CA ASN A 315 2.98 16.54 1.40
C ASN A 315 4.37 17.15 1.13
N SER A 316 5.30 16.34 0.61
CA SER A 316 6.68 16.76 0.32
C SER A 316 6.87 17.16 -1.13
N VAL A 317 7.91 17.97 -1.39
CA VAL A 317 8.39 18.26 -2.74
C VAL A 317 9.65 17.43 -2.98
N THR A 318 9.51 16.43 -3.82
CA THR A 318 10.56 15.45 -4.13
C THR A 318 11.19 15.69 -5.51
N ASP A 319 11.14 16.91 -6.00
CA ASP A 319 11.76 17.36 -7.25
C ASP A 319 13.18 17.91 -7.00
N ASN A 320 13.93 18.12 -8.06
CA ASN A 320 15.25 18.77 -8.06
C ASN A 320 15.56 19.39 -9.44
N PRO A 321 16.11 20.63 -9.48
CA PRO A 321 16.27 21.57 -8.37
C PRO A 321 14.96 22.20 -7.91
N LEU A 322 14.93 22.72 -6.69
CA LEU A 322 13.80 23.47 -6.16
C LEU A 322 13.93 24.97 -6.43
N VAL A 323 12.82 25.61 -6.72
CA VAL A 323 12.72 27.04 -7.11
C VAL A 323 12.07 27.83 -5.98
N PHE A 324 12.86 28.62 -5.28
CA PHE A 324 12.43 29.47 -4.15
C PHE A 324 12.17 30.90 -4.64
N ALA A 325 10.98 31.14 -5.18
CA ALA A 325 10.61 32.40 -5.84
C ALA A 325 10.68 33.63 -4.91
N ALA A 326 10.43 33.46 -3.60
CA ALA A 326 10.50 34.55 -2.63
C ALA A 326 11.92 35.05 -2.40
N GLN A 327 12.92 34.16 -2.47
CA GLN A 327 14.35 34.44 -2.31
C GLN A 327 15.06 34.73 -3.65
N GLY A 328 14.43 34.39 -4.76
CA GLY A 328 15.04 34.45 -6.10
C GLY A 328 16.08 33.36 -6.37
N ASP A 329 16.03 32.27 -5.60
CA ASP A 329 17.03 31.21 -5.61
C ASP A 329 16.52 29.91 -6.26
N VAL A 330 17.47 29.14 -6.81
CA VAL A 330 17.28 27.75 -7.24
C VAL A 330 18.33 26.90 -6.58
N VAL A 331 17.91 25.89 -5.83
CA VAL A 331 18.78 25.06 -5.01
C VAL A 331 18.68 23.60 -5.45
N SER A 332 19.81 22.98 -5.74
CA SER A 332 19.93 21.54 -5.99
C SER A 332 20.18 20.78 -4.69
N GLY A 333 19.49 19.65 -4.51
CA GLY A 333 19.60 18.77 -3.36
C GLY A 333 19.20 17.35 -3.70
N GLY A 334 18.87 16.53 -2.70
CA GLY A 334 18.54 15.11 -2.80
C GLY A 334 17.12 14.74 -2.39
N ASN A 335 16.17 15.66 -2.43
CA ASN A 335 14.78 15.41 -1.96
C ASN A 335 14.03 14.33 -2.74
N PHE A 336 14.55 13.94 -3.90
CA PHE A 336 14.03 12.85 -4.73
C PHE A 336 14.41 11.46 -4.23
N HIS A 337 15.37 11.34 -3.31
CA HIS A 337 15.92 10.05 -2.91
C HIS A 337 14.92 9.26 -2.07
N GLY A 338 14.56 8.06 -2.53
CA GLY A 338 13.49 7.25 -1.97
C GLY A 338 13.80 6.53 -0.65
N GLN A 339 14.96 6.76 -0.01
CA GLN A 339 15.40 6.01 1.18
C GLN A 339 14.41 6.01 2.35
N PRO A 340 13.76 7.14 2.71
CA PRO A 340 12.78 7.12 3.81
C PRO A 340 11.63 6.14 3.54
N LEU A 341 11.14 6.10 2.31
CA LEU A 341 10.06 5.18 1.91
C LEU A 341 10.55 3.73 1.87
N ALA A 342 11.73 3.48 1.28
CA ALA A 342 12.31 2.15 1.17
C ALA A 342 12.43 1.47 2.54
N THR A 343 13.01 2.16 3.52
CA THR A 343 13.17 1.67 4.89
C THR A 343 11.84 1.41 5.58
N ALA A 344 10.87 2.32 5.42
CA ALA A 344 9.56 2.18 6.05
C ALA A 344 8.77 1.00 5.46
N LEU A 345 8.79 0.82 4.13
CA LEU A 345 8.07 -0.25 3.45
C LEU A 345 8.69 -1.64 3.71
N ASP A 346 10.01 -1.72 3.82
CA ASP A 346 10.68 -2.96 4.25
C ASP A 346 10.34 -3.34 5.70
N LEU A 347 10.26 -2.37 6.60
CA LEU A 347 9.80 -2.62 7.97
C LEU A 347 8.37 -3.18 7.99
N VAL A 348 7.49 -2.66 7.13
CA VAL A 348 6.12 -3.20 6.96
C VAL A 348 6.18 -4.66 6.51
N ALA A 349 7.00 -4.99 5.50
CA ALA A 349 7.14 -6.36 5.01
C ALA A 349 7.61 -7.34 6.11
N ILE A 350 8.62 -6.95 6.89
CA ILE A 350 9.14 -7.73 8.02
C ILE A 350 8.04 -7.97 9.08
N ALA A 351 7.31 -6.91 9.44
CA ALA A 351 6.25 -6.99 10.44
C ALA A 351 5.10 -7.92 9.99
N LEU A 352 4.66 -7.80 8.74
CA LEU A 352 3.56 -8.61 8.20
C LEU A 352 3.94 -10.09 8.04
N ALA A 353 5.20 -10.40 7.74
CA ALA A 353 5.68 -11.78 7.71
C ALA A 353 5.57 -12.44 9.10
N GLN A 354 5.84 -11.70 10.19
CA GLN A 354 5.65 -12.18 11.57
C GLN A 354 4.16 -12.43 11.86
N LEU A 355 3.27 -11.56 11.38
CA LEU A 355 1.82 -11.72 11.56
C LEU A 355 1.31 -12.99 10.86
N GLY A 356 1.76 -13.25 9.64
CA GLY A 356 1.44 -14.49 8.91
C GLY A 356 1.99 -15.74 9.61
N GLY A 357 3.21 -15.66 10.14
CA GLY A 357 3.84 -16.76 10.86
C GLY A 357 3.10 -17.15 12.14
N ILE A 358 2.66 -16.19 12.97
CA ILE A 358 1.90 -16.51 14.18
C ILE A 358 0.49 -17.03 13.86
N ALA A 359 -0.13 -16.54 12.80
CA ALA A 359 -1.43 -17.03 12.32
C ALA A 359 -1.32 -18.49 11.86
N GLU A 360 -0.30 -18.81 11.07
CA GLU A 360 -0.03 -20.18 10.62
C GLU A 360 0.18 -21.15 11.81
N ARG A 361 0.88 -20.73 12.86
CA ARG A 361 1.03 -21.55 14.08
C ARG A 361 -0.30 -21.82 14.80
N ARG A 362 -1.28 -20.91 14.74
CA ARG A 362 -2.61 -21.16 15.27
C ARG A 362 -3.41 -22.13 14.41
N ILE A 363 -3.29 -22.02 13.07
CA ILE A 363 -3.89 -22.99 12.13
C ILE A 363 -3.36 -24.39 12.41
N ASP A 364 -2.03 -24.58 12.43
CA ASP A 364 -1.41 -25.86 12.76
C ASP A 364 -1.97 -26.42 14.08
N ARG A 365 -2.02 -25.58 15.10
CA ARG A 365 -2.48 -26.00 16.42
C ARG A 365 -3.92 -26.50 16.43
N MET A 366 -4.82 -25.91 15.64
CA MET A 366 -6.21 -26.32 15.54
C MET A 366 -6.40 -27.67 14.81
N VAL A 367 -5.57 -27.94 13.82
CA VAL A 367 -5.70 -29.16 13.02
C VAL A 367 -4.86 -30.34 13.52
N ASN A 368 -3.86 -30.06 14.33
CA ASN A 368 -2.89 -31.05 14.81
C ASN A 368 -3.43 -31.81 16.03
N PRO A 369 -3.67 -33.14 15.94
CA PRO A 369 -4.20 -33.93 17.04
C PRO A 369 -3.26 -34.03 18.25
N LEU A 370 -1.97 -33.72 18.09
CA LEU A 370 -1.01 -33.72 19.21
C LEU A 370 -1.06 -32.43 20.04
N THR A 371 -1.71 -31.38 19.55
CA THR A 371 -1.69 -30.04 20.19
C THR A 371 -3.08 -29.48 20.51
N SER A 372 -4.14 -30.16 20.08
CA SER A 372 -5.52 -29.78 20.35
C SER A 372 -6.33 -31.02 20.78
N GLU A 373 -7.45 -30.77 21.47
CA GLU A 373 -8.46 -31.78 21.82
C GLU A 373 -9.57 -31.87 20.75
N LEU A 374 -9.32 -31.28 19.58
CA LEU A 374 -10.24 -31.27 18.43
C LEU A 374 -10.08 -32.56 17.62
N PRO A 375 -11.07 -32.92 16.78
CA PRO A 375 -10.91 -34.02 15.86
C PRO A 375 -9.67 -33.86 14.96
N PRO A 376 -8.91 -34.91 14.68
CA PRO A 376 -7.75 -34.84 13.80
C PRO A 376 -8.07 -34.13 12.48
N PHE A 377 -7.33 -33.09 12.17
CA PHE A 377 -7.52 -32.22 10.99
C PHE A 377 -8.96 -31.65 10.84
N LEU A 378 -9.73 -31.61 11.92
CA LEU A 378 -11.15 -31.19 11.95
C LEU A 378 -12.03 -32.03 11.01
N ALA A 379 -11.63 -33.24 10.68
CA ALA A 379 -12.39 -34.22 9.91
C ALA A 379 -13.43 -34.91 10.79
N ARG A 380 -14.62 -35.23 10.22
CA ARG A 380 -15.66 -36.00 10.94
C ARG A 380 -15.32 -37.48 11.03
N SER A 381 -14.76 -38.02 9.96
CA SER A 381 -14.34 -39.41 9.83
C SER A 381 -12.85 -39.48 9.51
N PRO A 382 -11.93 -39.25 10.49
CA PRO A 382 -10.50 -39.26 10.25
C PRO A 382 -10.04 -40.57 9.62
N GLY A 383 -9.23 -40.48 8.57
CA GLY A 383 -8.78 -41.62 7.77
C GLY A 383 -9.56 -41.82 6.48
N LEU A 384 -10.89 -41.65 6.50
CA LEU A 384 -11.72 -41.55 5.28
C LEU A 384 -11.68 -40.11 4.72
N GLU A 385 -11.63 -39.13 5.62
CA GLU A 385 -11.56 -37.71 5.33
C GLU A 385 -10.22 -37.11 5.78
N SER A 386 -9.71 -36.15 5.03
CA SER A 386 -8.48 -35.39 5.34
C SER A 386 -8.76 -34.03 5.98
N GLY A 387 -9.99 -33.53 5.89
CA GLY A 387 -10.43 -32.26 6.49
C GLY A 387 -9.57 -31.06 6.07
N PHE A 388 -9.04 -30.34 7.05
CA PHE A 388 -8.22 -29.14 6.85
C PHE A 388 -6.70 -29.39 6.77
N MET A 389 -6.27 -30.66 6.62
CA MET A 389 -4.83 -30.98 6.55
C MET A 389 -4.10 -30.16 5.50
N LEU A 390 -4.58 -30.16 4.24
CA LEU A 390 -3.93 -29.45 3.15
C LEU A 390 -4.15 -27.91 3.20
N ALA A 391 -5.18 -27.44 3.85
CA ALA A 391 -5.34 -26.01 4.11
C ALA A 391 -4.21 -25.47 5.02
N GLN A 392 -3.81 -26.22 6.05
CA GLN A 392 -2.65 -25.88 6.89
C GLN A 392 -1.36 -25.89 6.07
N VAL A 393 -1.13 -26.92 5.25
CA VAL A 393 0.06 -27.00 4.37
C VAL A 393 0.11 -25.77 3.43
N THR A 394 -1.03 -25.34 2.88
CA THR A 394 -1.12 -24.13 2.07
C THR A 394 -0.71 -22.89 2.87
N ALA A 395 -1.24 -22.73 4.08
CA ALA A 395 -0.86 -21.60 4.95
C ALA A 395 0.63 -21.60 5.29
N ALA A 396 1.22 -22.78 5.55
CA ALA A 396 2.65 -22.93 5.81
C ALA A 396 3.51 -22.55 4.60
N ALA A 397 3.09 -22.94 3.38
CA ALA A 397 3.79 -22.57 2.15
C ALA A 397 3.77 -21.05 1.95
N LEU A 398 2.62 -20.40 2.13
CA LEU A 398 2.47 -18.94 2.00
C LEU A 398 3.26 -18.18 3.08
N ALA A 399 3.30 -18.68 4.32
CA ALA A 399 4.10 -18.09 5.39
C ALA A 399 5.61 -18.20 5.09
N SER A 400 6.04 -19.31 4.49
CA SER A 400 7.43 -19.49 4.04
C SER A 400 7.79 -18.55 2.90
N GLU A 401 6.91 -18.36 1.93
CA GLU A 401 7.10 -17.40 0.85
C GLU A 401 7.19 -15.95 1.39
N ASN A 402 6.33 -15.59 2.36
CA ASN A 402 6.38 -14.27 3.00
C ASN A 402 7.72 -14.01 3.70
N LYS A 403 8.39 -15.01 4.24
CA LYS A 403 9.74 -14.90 4.79
C LYS A 403 10.75 -14.45 3.70
N ILE A 404 10.64 -14.99 2.48
CA ILE A 404 11.48 -14.59 1.35
C ILE A 404 11.16 -13.14 0.94
N LEU A 405 9.88 -12.82 0.82
CA LEU A 405 9.41 -11.48 0.47
C LEU A 405 9.76 -10.42 1.55
N ALA A 406 9.96 -10.82 2.79
CA ALA A 406 10.38 -9.94 3.87
C ALA A 406 11.87 -9.56 3.81
N HIS A 407 12.69 -10.20 2.95
CA HIS A 407 14.09 -9.80 2.78
C HIS A 407 14.17 -8.34 2.33
N PRO A 408 14.89 -7.45 3.07
CA PRO A 408 14.87 -6.01 2.76
C PRO A 408 15.48 -5.70 1.39
N ALA A 409 14.78 -4.90 0.58
CA ALA A 409 15.32 -4.34 -0.65
C ALA A 409 16.20 -3.12 -0.36
N SER A 410 15.87 -2.38 0.69
CA SER A 410 16.53 -1.11 1.08
C SER A 410 17.94 -1.26 1.62
N VAL A 411 18.43 -2.48 1.82
CA VAL A 411 19.83 -2.74 2.22
C VAL A 411 20.76 -2.93 1.02
N ASP A 412 20.20 -2.96 -0.19
CA ASP A 412 20.97 -3.07 -1.44
C ASP A 412 21.15 -1.70 -2.10
N SER A 413 22.24 -1.55 -2.86
CA SER A 413 22.50 -0.38 -3.68
C SER A 413 23.40 -0.75 -4.86
N ILE A 414 23.02 -0.27 -6.05
CA ILE A 414 23.75 -0.50 -7.30
C ILE A 414 24.00 0.86 -7.95
N PRO A 415 25.27 1.26 -8.24
CA PRO A 415 25.57 2.51 -8.93
C PRO A 415 24.91 2.57 -10.31
N THR A 416 24.27 3.69 -10.62
CA THR A 416 23.63 3.97 -11.92
C THR A 416 24.07 5.31 -12.48
N SER A 417 23.61 5.68 -13.67
CA SER A 417 23.84 6.98 -14.32
C SER A 417 25.32 7.38 -14.40
N GLY A 418 26.20 6.43 -14.77
CA GLY A 418 27.63 6.67 -14.86
C GLY A 418 28.28 7.05 -13.52
N ASN A 419 27.88 6.37 -12.44
CA ASN A 419 28.30 6.60 -11.06
C ASN A 419 27.91 7.97 -10.47
N LYS A 420 27.04 8.73 -11.14
CA LYS A 420 26.48 9.96 -10.56
C LYS A 420 25.40 9.65 -9.52
N GLU A 421 24.73 8.54 -9.67
CA GLU A 421 23.77 7.93 -8.74
C GLU A 421 24.45 6.71 -8.10
N ASP A 422 25.47 6.95 -7.28
CA ASP A 422 26.35 5.95 -6.67
C ASP A 422 25.75 5.26 -5.45
N PHE A 423 24.66 5.79 -4.92
CA PHE A 423 23.85 5.20 -3.86
C PHE A 423 22.36 5.37 -4.14
N VAL A 424 21.61 4.26 -4.20
CA VAL A 424 20.19 4.23 -4.56
C VAL A 424 19.37 3.52 -3.46
N SER A 425 18.07 3.81 -3.37
CA SER A 425 17.23 3.39 -2.24
C SER A 425 16.56 2.02 -2.41
N MET A 426 16.38 1.55 -3.64
CA MET A 426 15.53 0.40 -4.01
C MET A 426 14.07 0.53 -3.55
N GLY A 427 13.56 1.75 -3.35
CA GLY A 427 12.25 2.02 -2.76
C GLY A 427 11.08 1.44 -3.54
N MET A 428 11.13 1.43 -4.88
CA MET A 428 10.08 0.80 -5.68
C MET A 428 10.07 -0.73 -5.50
N GLY A 429 11.25 -1.37 -5.36
CA GLY A 429 11.36 -2.78 -5.02
C GLY A 429 10.75 -3.11 -3.66
N ALA A 430 11.01 -2.26 -2.64
CA ALA A 430 10.42 -2.38 -1.32
C ALA A 430 8.87 -2.25 -1.35
N ALA A 431 8.34 -1.34 -2.18
CA ALA A 431 6.90 -1.16 -2.35
C ALA A 431 6.24 -2.35 -3.06
N LEU A 432 6.81 -2.80 -4.19
CA LEU A 432 6.21 -3.84 -5.03
C LEU A 432 6.12 -5.21 -4.35
N LYS A 433 7.12 -5.59 -3.54
CA LYS A 433 7.10 -6.89 -2.84
C LYS A 433 6.02 -6.99 -1.78
N LEU A 434 5.46 -5.86 -1.30
CA LEU A 434 4.31 -5.87 -0.41
C LEU A 434 3.04 -6.43 -1.06
N LYS A 435 2.88 -6.31 -2.38
CA LYS A 435 1.68 -6.79 -3.08
C LYS A 435 1.49 -8.30 -2.91
N PRO A 436 2.43 -9.18 -3.33
CA PRO A 436 2.32 -10.61 -3.11
C PRO A 436 2.30 -10.98 -1.62
N LEU A 437 3.07 -10.29 -0.77
CA LEU A 437 3.11 -10.55 0.66
C LEU A 437 1.74 -10.33 1.32
N LEU A 438 1.05 -9.25 0.98
CA LEU A 438 -0.30 -8.94 1.49
C LEU A 438 -1.35 -9.93 0.97
N ALA A 439 -1.25 -10.36 -0.30
CA ALA A 439 -2.13 -11.38 -0.85
C ALA A 439 -1.96 -12.73 -0.13
N ASN A 440 -0.73 -13.13 0.13
CA ASN A 440 -0.42 -14.32 0.91
C ASN A 440 -0.96 -14.22 2.35
N LEU A 441 -0.76 -13.07 3.01
CA LEU A 441 -1.26 -12.85 4.37
C LEU A 441 -2.80 -12.87 4.42
N ALA A 442 -3.48 -12.26 3.45
CA ALA A 442 -4.94 -12.34 3.34
C ALA A 442 -5.43 -13.78 3.21
N SER A 443 -4.73 -14.60 2.41
CA SER A 443 -5.04 -16.02 2.25
C SER A 443 -4.78 -16.82 3.54
N ILE A 444 -3.68 -16.57 4.25
CA ILE A 444 -3.37 -17.20 5.54
C ILE A 444 -4.48 -16.88 6.57
N LEU A 445 -4.88 -15.61 6.68
CA LEU A 445 -5.96 -15.21 7.60
C LEU A 445 -7.32 -15.79 7.20
N SER A 446 -7.58 -15.95 5.90
CA SER A 446 -8.79 -16.62 5.40
C SER A 446 -8.82 -18.09 5.79
N ILE A 447 -7.70 -18.79 5.69
CA ILE A 447 -7.56 -20.17 6.15
C ILE A 447 -7.73 -20.26 7.67
N GLU A 448 -7.14 -19.32 8.43
CA GLU A 448 -7.31 -19.28 9.87
C GLU A 448 -8.78 -19.12 10.28
N LEU A 449 -9.50 -18.17 9.67
CA LEU A 449 -10.92 -17.92 9.90
C LEU A 449 -11.78 -19.17 9.59
N LEU A 450 -11.53 -19.82 8.47
CA LEU A 450 -12.23 -21.05 8.07
C LEU A 450 -11.96 -22.18 9.04
N THR A 451 -10.70 -22.38 9.41
CA THR A 451 -10.26 -23.43 10.35
C THR A 451 -10.87 -23.22 11.74
N ALA A 452 -10.82 -21.97 12.24
CA ALA A 452 -11.39 -21.62 13.54
C ALA A 452 -12.92 -21.83 13.55
N CYS A 453 -13.61 -21.41 12.50
CA CYS A 453 -15.06 -21.64 12.40
C CYS A 453 -15.40 -23.13 12.38
N GLN A 454 -14.66 -23.96 11.64
CA GLN A 454 -14.86 -25.42 11.61
C GLN A 454 -14.58 -26.07 12.98
N ALA A 455 -13.56 -25.60 13.68
CA ALA A 455 -13.27 -26.06 15.04
C ALA A 455 -14.34 -25.68 16.05
N ILE A 456 -14.88 -24.45 15.96
CA ILE A 456 -15.99 -23.99 16.82
C ILE A 456 -17.27 -24.78 16.54
N ASP A 457 -17.55 -25.15 15.29
CA ASP A 457 -18.72 -25.99 14.96
C ASP A 457 -18.65 -27.37 15.67
N ALA A 458 -17.44 -27.92 15.83
CA ALA A 458 -17.24 -29.19 16.59
C ALA A 458 -17.47 -29.04 18.09
N LEU A 459 -17.54 -27.80 18.61
CA LEU A 459 -17.82 -27.52 20.02
C LEU A 459 -19.29 -27.21 20.31
N ALA A 460 -20.18 -27.31 19.31
CA ALA A 460 -21.61 -27.08 19.53
C ALA A 460 -22.17 -27.93 20.69
N PRO A 461 -23.07 -27.42 21.54
CA PRO A 461 -23.82 -26.16 21.42
C PRO A 461 -23.14 -24.89 21.99
N LEU A 462 -21.87 -24.98 22.39
CA LEU A 462 -21.12 -23.87 22.93
C LEU A 462 -20.91 -22.78 21.87
N ARG A 463 -20.78 -21.51 22.30
CA ARG A 463 -20.66 -20.34 21.42
C ARG A 463 -19.47 -19.48 21.81
N THR A 464 -18.86 -18.85 20.82
CA THR A 464 -17.83 -17.84 21.01
C THR A 464 -18.39 -16.52 21.55
N GLY A 465 -17.53 -15.52 21.81
CA GLY A 465 -17.94 -14.20 22.25
C GLY A 465 -18.84 -13.48 21.24
N GLN A 466 -19.68 -12.55 21.70
CA GLN A 466 -20.71 -11.90 20.86
C GLN A 466 -20.14 -11.23 19.60
N LEU A 467 -19.01 -10.53 19.70
CA LEU A 467 -18.35 -9.89 18.54
C LEU A 467 -17.68 -10.93 17.63
N ALA A 468 -17.06 -11.93 18.20
CA ALA A 468 -16.46 -13.04 17.45
C ALA A 468 -17.55 -13.87 16.72
N GLU A 469 -18.77 -13.99 17.27
CA GLU A 469 -19.90 -14.65 16.59
C GLU A 469 -20.35 -13.86 15.35
N LYS A 470 -20.27 -12.51 15.33
CA LYS A 470 -20.50 -11.72 14.13
C LYS A 470 -19.50 -12.10 13.02
N ALA A 471 -18.23 -12.25 13.38
CA ALA A 471 -17.21 -12.68 12.43
C ALA A 471 -17.46 -14.11 11.90
N ARG A 472 -17.81 -15.04 12.81
CA ARG A 472 -18.18 -16.41 12.42
C ARG A 472 -19.37 -16.41 11.47
N ALA A 473 -20.39 -15.57 11.72
CA ALA A 473 -21.55 -15.44 10.83
C ALA A 473 -21.16 -14.93 9.44
N LEU A 474 -20.23 -13.97 9.32
CA LEU A 474 -19.70 -13.53 8.02
C LEU A 474 -19.04 -14.69 7.25
N VAL A 475 -18.17 -15.46 7.91
CA VAL A 475 -17.53 -16.62 7.30
C VAL A 475 -18.56 -17.64 6.87
N ARG A 476 -19.53 -17.98 7.75
CA ARG A 476 -20.57 -18.99 7.45
C ARG A 476 -21.57 -18.53 6.39
N GLY A 477 -21.72 -17.23 6.18
CA GLY A 477 -22.51 -16.67 5.09
C GLY A 477 -21.95 -16.98 3.69
N VAL A 478 -20.62 -17.19 3.58
CA VAL A 478 -19.96 -17.48 2.30
C VAL A 478 -19.34 -18.89 2.23
N SER A 479 -19.18 -19.55 3.37
CA SER A 479 -18.64 -20.92 3.49
C SER A 479 -19.42 -21.69 4.56
N PRO A 480 -20.42 -22.50 4.17
CA PRO A 480 -21.22 -23.30 5.11
C PRO A 480 -20.36 -24.37 5.82
N PRO A 481 -20.79 -24.88 6.99
CA PRO A 481 -20.09 -25.93 7.71
C PRO A 481 -19.79 -27.14 6.80
N GLY A 482 -18.60 -27.70 6.93
CA GLY A 482 -18.20 -28.89 6.19
C GLY A 482 -18.74 -30.16 6.84
N ASN A 483 -19.56 -30.93 6.09
CA ASN A 483 -20.07 -32.22 6.53
C ASN A 483 -19.30 -33.39 5.90
N ALA A 484 -18.46 -33.13 4.90
CA ALA A 484 -17.57 -34.04 4.21
C ALA A 484 -16.44 -33.25 3.54
N ASP A 485 -15.39 -33.95 3.11
CA ASP A 485 -14.32 -33.32 2.34
C ASP A 485 -14.86 -32.67 1.06
N ARG A 486 -14.38 -31.45 0.81
CA ARG A 486 -14.64 -30.68 -0.41
C ARG A 486 -13.46 -29.83 -0.80
N SER A 487 -13.44 -29.31 -2.01
CA SER A 487 -12.45 -28.31 -2.40
C SER A 487 -12.60 -27.04 -1.55
N LEU A 488 -11.56 -26.66 -0.79
CA LEU A 488 -11.54 -25.46 0.05
C LEU A 488 -11.05 -24.20 -0.71
N ALA A 489 -10.47 -24.33 -1.90
CA ALA A 489 -9.96 -23.18 -2.65
C ALA A 489 -11.04 -22.12 -2.94
N PRO A 490 -12.26 -22.45 -3.36
CA PRO A 490 -13.34 -21.46 -3.51
C PRO A 490 -13.77 -20.81 -2.18
N ASP A 491 -13.73 -21.55 -1.07
CA ASP A 491 -14.05 -21.02 0.25
C ASP A 491 -12.99 -20.01 0.72
N ILE A 492 -11.71 -20.33 0.55
CA ILE A 492 -10.59 -19.45 0.84
C ILE A 492 -10.71 -18.17 0.02
N ALA A 493 -11.03 -18.25 -1.27
CA ALA A 493 -11.20 -17.08 -2.13
C ALA A 493 -12.36 -16.19 -1.65
N ARG A 494 -13.55 -16.74 -1.36
CA ARG A 494 -14.71 -15.96 -0.89
C ARG A 494 -14.48 -15.30 0.46
N VAL A 495 -13.83 -15.99 1.40
CA VAL A 495 -13.43 -15.38 2.68
C VAL A 495 -12.35 -14.33 2.46
N GLY A 496 -11.41 -14.56 1.53
CA GLY A 496 -10.39 -13.61 1.11
C GLY A 496 -10.96 -12.29 0.58
N GLU A 497 -12.07 -12.32 -0.13
CA GLU A 497 -12.80 -11.12 -0.55
C GLU A 497 -13.35 -10.33 0.65
N LEU A 498 -13.87 -10.99 1.69
CA LEU A 498 -14.30 -10.34 2.91
C LEU A 498 -13.13 -9.72 3.67
N VAL A 499 -12.01 -10.45 3.75
CA VAL A 499 -10.77 -9.99 4.40
C VAL A 499 -10.23 -8.73 3.70
N THR A 500 -10.09 -8.76 2.39
CA THR A 500 -9.51 -7.64 1.62
C THR A 500 -10.42 -6.42 1.55
N ARG A 501 -11.74 -6.59 1.70
CA ARG A 501 -12.70 -5.48 1.82
C ARG A 501 -12.77 -4.87 3.21
N GLY A 502 -12.13 -5.49 4.22
CA GLY A 502 -12.10 -5.00 5.60
C GLY A 502 -13.32 -5.37 6.44
N ALA A 503 -14.15 -6.33 6.01
CA ALA A 503 -15.39 -6.70 6.71
C ALA A 503 -15.17 -7.15 8.17
N PHE A 504 -14.01 -7.73 8.47
CA PHE A 504 -13.64 -8.14 9.83
C PHE A 504 -13.10 -6.98 10.67
N ALA A 505 -12.41 -6.01 10.04
CA ALA A 505 -11.93 -4.80 10.71
C ALA A 505 -13.11 -3.93 11.19
N GLU A 506 -14.17 -3.83 10.40
CA GLU A 506 -15.40 -3.08 10.75
C GLU A 506 -16.06 -3.59 12.03
N ILE A 507 -15.92 -4.88 12.38
CA ILE A 507 -16.42 -5.45 13.64
C ILE A 507 -15.77 -4.76 14.86
N LEU A 508 -14.50 -4.39 14.76
CA LEU A 508 -13.76 -3.71 15.82
C LEU A 508 -14.08 -2.22 15.91
N GLU A 509 -14.49 -1.59 14.81
CA GLU A 509 -14.81 -0.16 14.74
C GLU A 509 -16.22 0.15 15.26
N GLY A 510 -17.19 -0.69 14.91
CA GLY A 510 -18.63 -0.47 15.22
C GLY A 510 -18.99 -0.44 16.71
N ASP A 511 -18.03 -0.68 17.58
CA ASP A 511 -18.21 -0.76 19.06
C ASP A 511 -17.25 0.21 19.79
N ARG A 512 -16.61 1.14 19.06
CA ARG A 512 -15.82 2.26 19.60
C ARG A 512 -16.75 3.45 19.84
#